data_636f88d367df4db633d7d69848f4161f
#
_entry.id   636f88d367df4db633d7d69848f4161f
#
_cell.length_a   1.000
_cell.length_b   1.000
_cell.length_c   1.000
_cell.angle_alpha   90.00
_cell.angle_beta   90.00
_cell.angle_gamma   90.00
#
_symmetry.space_group_name_H-M   'P 1'
#
loop_
_entity.id
_entity.type
_entity.pdbx_description
1 polymer ?
#
loop_
_entity_poly.entity_id
_entity_poly.type
_entity_poly.pdbx_seq_one_letter_code
_entity_poly.pdbx_strand_id
1 'polypeptide(L)'
;MKRIFALVLSFAVLFSCLLLPAGAMFDPTPVYQVQAQSAYIVNTDTNIIVYDKDSAKQVPAGGLTKYMTVALLLTNYADHLDDTFQMPFAISDYVYNTNNADMRSNETFTYREAVYAMLTRNANEAAMGLAYTLSGGDLAGWVSQMNTPVSYTHLRAHETCADL
;
A
#
# COMPACT_ATOMS: atom_id res chain seq x y z
N MET A 1 15.23 28.09 57.50
CA MET A 1 14.18 28.60 56.61
C MET A 1 14.69 28.86 55.19
N LYS A 2 15.76 29.67 54.96
CA LYS A 2 16.24 30.01 53.59
C LYS A 2 16.68 28.78 52.75
N ARG A 3 17.28 27.74 53.36
CA ARG A 3 17.70 26.51 52.64
C ARG A 3 16.54 25.62 52.24
N ILE A 4 15.47 25.56 53.06
CA ILE A 4 14.27 24.79 52.75
C ILE A 4 13.51 25.47 51.60
N PHE A 5 13.42 26.81 51.65
CA PHE A 5 12.78 27.59 50.58
C PHE A 5 13.51 27.42 49.22
N ALA A 6 14.84 27.43 49.25
CA ALA A 6 15.65 27.19 48.05
C ALA A 6 15.43 25.78 47.46
N LEU A 7 15.33 24.74 48.32
CA LEU A 7 15.04 23.37 47.88
C LEU A 7 13.64 23.22 47.29
N VAL A 8 12.64 23.82 47.90
CA VAL A 8 11.25 23.81 47.40
C VAL A 8 11.16 24.52 46.04
N LEU A 9 11.83 25.69 45.92
CA LEU A 9 11.86 26.44 44.67
C LEU A 9 12.56 25.68 43.55
N SER A 10 13.70 25.01 43.83
CA SER A 10 14.41 24.21 42.83
C SER A 10 13.60 22.99 42.41
N PHE A 11 12.88 22.34 43.32
CA PHE A 11 12.00 21.22 42.99
C PHE A 11 10.80 21.67 42.16
N ALA A 12 10.19 22.84 42.45
CA ALA A 12 9.11 23.41 41.68
C ALA A 12 9.54 23.74 40.22
N VAL A 13 10.75 24.29 40.03
CA VAL A 13 11.30 24.58 38.70
C VAL A 13 11.60 23.28 37.92
N LEU A 14 12.18 22.27 38.58
CA LEU A 14 12.41 20.95 37.96
C LEU A 14 11.09 20.28 37.58
N PHE A 15 10.08 20.36 38.41
CA PHE A 15 8.78 19.76 38.15
C PHE A 15 8.03 20.47 37.02
N SER A 16 8.16 21.81 36.89
CA SER A 16 7.58 22.57 35.80
C SER A 16 8.19 22.23 34.43
N CYS A 17 9.49 21.88 34.38
CA CYS A 17 10.15 21.41 33.15
C CYS A 17 9.68 20.01 32.69
N LEU A 18 9.21 19.17 33.64
CA LEU A 18 8.65 17.85 33.32
C LEU A 18 7.22 17.91 32.76
N LEU A 19 6.52 19.04 32.97
CA LEU A 19 5.14 19.23 32.50
C LEU A 19 5.06 19.90 31.11
N LEU A 20 6.18 20.35 30.57
CA LEU A 20 6.19 20.81 29.18
C LEU A 20 6.06 19.57 28.26
N PRO A 21 4.97 19.45 27.50
CA PRO A 21 4.92 18.42 26.48
C PRO A 21 6.08 18.68 25.52
N ALA A 22 7.07 17.79 25.54
CA ALA A 22 8.18 17.78 24.58
C ALA A 22 7.71 17.27 23.21
N GLY A 23 6.60 17.80 22.73
CA GLY A 23 6.07 17.54 21.44
C GLY A 23 5.88 18.87 20.73
N ALA A 24 6.88 19.28 19.95
CA ALA A 24 6.53 20.04 18.77
C ALA A 24 5.64 19.08 17.94
N MET A 25 4.32 19.08 18.21
CA MET A 25 3.38 18.39 17.34
C MET A 25 3.54 19.04 15.98
N PHE A 26 4.28 18.37 15.11
CA PHE A 26 4.22 18.66 13.69
C PHE A 26 2.75 18.46 13.30
N ASP A 27 2.07 19.57 13.01
CA ASP A 27 0.71 19.53 12.48
C ASP A 27 0.81 19.15 11.00
N PRO A 28 0.45 17.95 10.62
CA PRO A 28 0.50 17.52 9.22
C PRO A 28 -0.65 18.14 8.41
N THR A 29 -1.42 19.09 9.00
CA THR A 29 -2.50 19.75 8.27
C THR A 29 -1.90 20.50 7.09
N PRO A 30 -2.32 20.15 5.88
CA PRO A 30 -1.68 20.65 4.68
C PRO A 30 -1.99 22.13 4.47
N VAL A 31 -0.95 22.91 4.18
CA VAL A 31 -1.09 24.27 3.65
C VAL A 31 -1.80 24.26 2.29
N TYR A 32 -1.69 23.14 1.56
CA TYR A 32 -2.33 22.91 0.27
C TYR A 32 -3.38 21.81 0.38
N GLN A 33 -4.58 22.08 -0.14
CA GLN A 33 -5.62 21.05 -0.24
C GLN A 33 -5.46 20.28 -1.55
N VAL A 34 -5.14 18.99 -1.46
CA VAL A 34 -5.23 18.09 -2.62
C VAL A 34 -6.68 17.67 -2.84
N GLN A 35 -7.07 17.47 -4.10
CA GLN A 35 -8.44 17.05 -4.45
C GLN A 35 -8.72 15.58 -4.20
N ALA A 36 -7.70 14.76 -3.86
CA ALA A 36 -7.89 13.36 -3.50
C ALA A 36 -8.83 13.20 -2.30
N GLN A 37 -9.60 12.11 -2.26
CA GLN A 37 -10.48 11.79 -1.13
C GLN A 37 -9.70 11.47 0.15
N SER A 38 -8.52 10.88 0.00
CA SER A 38 -7.59 10.56 1.06
C SER A 38 -6.17 10.70 0.52
N ALA A 39 -5.24 11.16 1.35
CA ALA A 39 -3.83 11.27 0.98
C ALA A 39 -2.94 11.10 2.22
N TYR A 40 -1.85 10.37 2.07
CA TYR A 40 -0.90 10.12 3.13
C TYR A 40 0.53 10.14 2.58
N ILE A 41 1.38 10.97 3.16
CA ILE A 41 2.79 11.05 2.81
C ILE A 41 3.61 10.87 4.08
N VAL A 42 4.49 9.90 4.06
CA VAL A 42 5.43 9.63 5.15
C VAL A 42 6.86 9.67 4.64
N ASN A 43 7.75 10.27 5.42
CA ASN A 43 9.18 10.12 5.20
C ASN A 43 9.62 8.77 5.77
N THR A 44 10.05 7.84 4.91
CA THR A 44 10.39 6.47 5.29
C THR A 44 11.67 6.36 6.13
N ASP A 45 12.59 7.34 6.03
CA ASP A 45 13.84 7.33 6.78
C ASP A 45 13.64 7.79 8.23
N THR A 46 12.69 8.72 8.44
CA THR A 46 12.45 9.33 9.75
C THR A 46 11.14 8.90 10.39
N ASN A 47 10.28 8.17 9.65
CA ASN A 47 8.90 7.84 10.02
C ASN A 47 8.02 9.06 10.36
N ILE A 48 8.39 10.26 9.86
CA ILE A 48 7.61 11.47 10.07
C ILE A 48 6.51 11.55 9.02
N ILE A 49 5.27 11.73 9.48
CA ILE A 49 4.13 12.01 8.61
C ILE A 49 4.26 13.45 8.11
N VAL A 50 4.45 13.61 6.79
CA VAL A 50 4.61 14.92 6.14
C VAL A 50 3.25 15.50 5.76
N TYR A 51 2.29 14.63 5.43
CA TYR A 51 0.96 15.01 4.99
C TYR A 51 -0.05 13.94 5.35
N ASP A 52 -1.15 14.32 5.96
CA ASP A 52 -2.29 13.43 6.25
C ASP A 52 -3.59 14.15 5.88
N LYS A 53 -4.37 13.52 5.04
CA LYS A 53 -5.75 13.91 4.74
C LYS A 53 -6.62 12.67 4.77
N ASP A 54 -7.46 12.56 5.78
CA ASP A 54 -8.43 11.47 5.91
C ASP A 54 -7.81 10.08 5.68
N SER A 55 -6.57 9.83 6.11
CA SER A 55 -5.82 8.59 5.82
C SER A 55 -6.49 7.35 6.41
N ALA A 56 -7.27 7.51 7.50
CA ALA A 56 -8.06 6.44 8.11
C ALA A 56 -9.38 6.17 7.37
N LYS A 57 -9.74 7.00 6.38
CA LYS A 57 -10.97 6.81 5.62
C LYS A 57 -10.83 5.63 4.67
N GLN A 58 -11.79 4.73 4.70
CA GLN A 58 -11.84 3.63 3.75
C GLN A 58 -12.24 4.17 2.36
N VAL A 59 -11.35 3.96 1.40
CA VAL A 59 -11.54 4.36 -0.01
C VAL A 59 -11.15 3.21 -0.92
N PRO A 60 -11.75 3.09 -2.12
CA PRO A 60 -11.31 2.10 -3.11
C PRO A 60 -9.84 2.32 -3.47
N ALA A 61 -9.04 1.27 -3.38
CA ALA A 61 -7.61 1.35 -3.67
C ALA A 61 -7.30 1.45 -5.18
N GLY A 62 -8.25 1.04 -6.03
CA GLY A 62 -8.10 1.10 -7.49
C GLY A 62 -6.80 0.42 -7.95
N GLY A 63 -6.07 1.04 -8.86
CA GLY A 63 -4.81 0.50 -9.39
C GLY A 63 -3.72 0.20 -8.35
N LEU A 64 -3.83 0.72 -7.11
CA LEU A 64 -2.87 0.42 -6.04
C LEU A 64 -2.87 -1.06 -5.62
N THR A 65 -3.95 -1.79 -5.88
CA THR A 65 -4.01 -3.24 -5.60
C THR A 65 -2.99 -4.05 -6.37
N LYS A 66 -2.52 -3.55 -7.53
CA LYS A 66 -1.46 -4.18 -8.28
C LYS A 66 -0.14 -4.26 -7.50
N TYR A 67 0.13 -3.29 -6.63
CA TYR A 67 1.28 -3.37 -5.72
C TYR A 67 1.19 -4.56 -4.76
N MET A 68 -0.03 -4.94 -4.34
CA MET A 68 -0.24 -6.13 -3.51
C MET A 68 -0.02 -7.41 -4.30
N THR A 69 -0.48 -7.46 -5.57
CA THR A 69 -0.18 -8.58 -6.48
C THR A 69 1.33 -8.72 -6.67
N VAL A 70 2.04 -7.62 -6.91
CA VAL A 70 3.50 -7.63 -7.04
C VAL A 70 4.19 -8.05 -5.74
N ALA A 71 3.74 -7.53 -4.60
CA ALA A 71 4.30 -7.90 -3.29
C ALA A 71 4.12 -9.40 -3.01
N LEU A 72 2.94 -9.96 -3.28
CA LEU A 72 2.67 -11.39 -3.10
C LEU A 72 3.53 -12.24 -4.05
N LEU A 73 3.67 -11.81 -5.31
CA LEU A 73 4.56 -12.46 -6.28
C LEU A 73 6.01 -12.47 -5.77
N LEU A 74 6.54 -11.30 -5.37
CA LEU A 74 7.92 -11.19 -4.91
C LEU A 74 8.18 -11.94 -3.59
N THR A 75 7.16 -12.07 -2.74
CA THR A 75 7.30 -12.84 -1.50
C THR A 75 7.40 -14.35 -1.77
N ASN A 76 6.63 -14.86 -2.73
CA ASN A 76 6.49 -16.30 -2.94
C ASN A 76 7.26 -16.82 -4.16
N TYR A 77 7.60 -15.95 -5.13
CA TYR A 77 8.13 -16.33 -6.44
C TYR A 77 9.29 -15.42 -6.90
N ALA A 78 10.06 -14.84 -5.97
CA ALA A 78 11.16 -13.94 -6.32
C ALA A 78 12.21 -14.57 -7.25
N ASP A 79 12.50 -15.86 -7.05
CA ASP A 79 13.47 -16.61 -7.84
C ASP A 79 12.88 -17.13 -9.18
N HIS A 80 11.58 -16.92 -9.40
CA HIS A 80 10.82 -17.39 -10.56
C HIS A 80 10.41 -16.28 -11.53
N LEU A 81 10.99 -15.08 -11.40
CA LEU A 81 10.59 -13.93 -12.23
C LEU A 81 10.81 -14.14 -13.74
N ASP A 82 11.72 -15.02 -14.11
CA ASP A 82 12.00 -15.37 -15.52
C ASP A 82 11.20 -16.57 -16.01
N ASP A 83 10.41 -17.21 -15.15
CA ASP A 83 9.45 -18.23 -15.53
C ASP A 83 8.34 -17.60 -16.37
N THR A 84 7.76 -18.39 -17.26
CA THR A 84 6.76 -17.93 -18.22
C THR A 84 5.37 -18.45 -17.89
N PHE A 85 4.38 -17.68 -18.26
CA PHE A 85 2.97 -18.08 -18.27
C PHE A 85 2.31 -17.68 -19.57
N GLN A 86 1.29 -18.42 -19.96
CA GLN A 86 0.42 -18.05 -21.07
C GLN A 86 -0.74 -17.21 -20.56
N MET A 87 -0.98 -16.05 -21.18
CA MET A 87 -2.08 -15.17 -20.78
C MET A 87 -3.42 -15.88 -20.92
N PRO A 88 -4.17 -16.09 -19.81
CA PRO A 88 -5.40 -16.86 -19.86
C PRO A 88 -6.50 -16.15 -20.66
N PHE A 89 -7.19 -16.88 -21.53
CA PHE A 89 -8.38 -16.33 -22.21
C PHE A 89 -9.52 -16.03 -21.21
N ALA A 90 -9.59 -16.79 -20.12
CA ALA A 90 -10.64 -16.67 -19.12
C ALA A 90 -10.76 -15.29 -18.46
N ILE A 91 -9.69 -14.47 -18.50
CA ILE A 91 -9.71 -13.13 -17.92
C ILE A 91 -10.13 -12.04 -18.90
N SER A 92 -10.34 -12.36 -20.16
CA SER A 92 -10.56 -11.36 -21.24
C SER A 92 -11.74 -10.42 -20.96
N ASP A 93 -12.84 -10.96 -20.44
CA ASP A 93 -14.04 -10.18 -20.15
C ASP A 93 -13.84 -9.22 -18.96
N TYR A 94 -13.03 -9.61 -17.99
CA TYR A 94 -12.73 -8.78 -16.81
C TYR A 94 -11.87 -7.57 -17.14
N VAL A 95 -11.01 -7.69 -18.13
CA VAL A 95 -10.02 -6.64 -18.48
C VAL A 95 -10.41 -5.85 -19.73
N TYR A 96 -11.53 -6.20 -20.34
CA TYR A 96 -12.01 -5.52 -21.54
C TYR A 96 -12.23 -4.03 -21.27
N ASN A 97 -11.66 -3.19 -22.13
CA ASN A 97 -11.80 -1.73 -22.06
C ASN A 97 -11.22 -1.07 -20.78
N THR A 98 -10.30 -1.74 -20.12
CA THR A 98 -9.58 -1.24 -18.93
C THR A 98 -8.16 -0.80 -19.28
N ASN A 99 -7.39 -0.30 -18.27
CA ASN A 99 -5.98 0.01 -18.47
C ASN A 99 -5.19 -1.27 -18.81
N ASN A 100 -4.45 -1.25 -19.91
CA ASN A 100 -3.72 -2.42 -20.41
C ASN A 100 -2.34 -2.06 -21.00
N ALA A 101 -1.52 -3.06 -21.18
CA ALA A 101 -0.24 -3.03 -21.86
C ALA A 101 -0.24 -3.82 -23.18
N ASP A 102 -1.43 -4.15 -23.71
CA ASP A 102 -1.65 -4.96 -24.92
C ASP A 102 -1.08 -6.39 -24.83
N MET A 103 -1.08 -6.97 -23.63
CA MET A 103 -0.72 -8.37 -23.40
C MET A 103 -1.91 -9.26 -23.73
N ARG A 104 -1.87 -9.89 -24.90
CA ARG A 104 -3.04 -10.58 -25.47
C ARG A 104 -3.17 -12.00 -24.97
N SER A 105 -4.41 -12.48 -24.93
CA SER A 105 -4.71 -13.88 -24.59
C SER A 105 -3.95 -14.85 -25.48
N ASN A 106 -3.50 -15.96 -24.89
CA ASN A 106 -2.69 -17.01 -25.51
C ASN A 106 -1.25 -16.61 -25.89
N GLU A 107 -0.83 -15.37 -25.69
CA GLU A 107 0.58 -15.00 -25.76
C GLU A 107 1.33 -15.41 -24.48
N THR A 108 2.62 -15.63 -24.59
CA THR A 108 3.47 -16.06 -23.48
C THR A 108 4.31 -14.91 -22.99
N PHE A 109 4.31 -14.70 -21.67
CA PHE A 109 5.05 -13.65 -20.99
C PHE A 109 5.79 -14.21 -19.79
N THR A 110 6.86 -13.54 -19.38
CA THR A 110 7.51 -13.81 -18.08
C THR A 110 6.77 -13.12 -16.95
N TYR A 111 6.93 -13.62 -15.71
CA TYR A 111 6.41 -12.92 -14.53
C TYR A 111 7.01 -11.51 -14.40
N ARG A 112 8.27 -11.34 -14.77
CA ARG A 112 8.97 -10.06 -14.80
C ARG A 112 8.30 -9.05 -15.74
N GLU A 113 7.95 -9.47 -16.96
CA GLU A 113 7.22 -8.62 -17.92
C GLU A 113 5.86 -8.21 -17.38
N ALA A 114 5.13 -9.12 -16.74
CA ALA A 114 3.86 -8.80 -16.08
C ALA A 114 4.04 -7.78 -14.95
N VAL A 115 5.09 -7.89 -14.13
CA VAL A 115 5.42 -6.89 -13.09
C VAL A 115 5.69 -5.52 -13.73
N TYR A 116 6.49 -5.44 -14.77
CA TYR A 116 6.73 -4.18 -15.47
C TYR A 116 5.45 -3.59 -16.07
N ALA A 117 4.61 -4.42 -16.70
CA ALA A 117 3.33 -3.96 -17.24
C ALA A 117 2.41 -3.41 -16.16
N MET A 118 2.30 -4.09 -15.01
CA MET A 118 1.53 -3.61 -13.86
C MET A 118 2.02 -2.25 -13.34
N LEU A 119 3.34 -2.11 -13.14
CA LEU A 119 3.90 -0.94 -12.46
C LEU A 119 4.06 0.27 -13.39
N THR A 120 4.31 0.07 -14.69
CA THR A 120 4.56 1.16 -15.63
C THR A 120 3.34 1.57 -16.46
N ARG A 121 2.46 0.62 -16.78
CA ARG A 121 1.26 0.82 -17.58
C ARG A 121 -0.04 0.72 -16.80
N ASN A 122 0.05 0.37 -15.53
CA ASN A 122 -1.13 0.05 -14.70
C ASN A 122 -2.01 -1.04 -15.35
N ALA A 123 -1.37 -2.05 -15.98
CA ALA A 123 -2.02 -3.07 -16.78
C ALA A 123 -2.86 -4.03 -15.93
N ASN A 124 -4.16 -4.08 -16.20
CA ASN A 124 -5.09 -4.95 -15.47
C ASN A 124 -4.96 -6.41 -15.92
N GLU A 125 -4.76 -6.65 -17.23
CA GLU A 125 -4.58 -7.98 -17.77
C GLU A 125 -3.32 -8.67 -17.22
N ALA A 126 -2.24 -7.90 -16.97
CA ALA A 126 -1.03 -8.43 -16.36
C ALA A 126 -1.30 -8.92 -14.92
N ALA A 127 -2.03 -8.12 -14.13
CA ALA A 127 -2.38 -8.47 -12.75
C ALA A 127 -3.32 -9.67 -12.69
N MET A 128 -4.40 -9.63 -13.49
CA MET A 128 -5.40 -10.69 -13.51
C MET A 128 -4.85 -12.01 -14.11
N GLY A 129 -4.08 -11.92 -15.19
CA GLY A 129 -3.47 -13.08 -15.85
C GLY A 129 -2.49 -13.80 -14.93
N LEU A 130 -1.64 -13.02 -14.23
CA LEU A 130 -0.69 -13.57 -13.27
C LEU A 130 -1.41 -14.20 -12.07
N ALA A 131 -2.38 -13.47 -11.48
CA ALA A 131 -3.18 -13.94 -10.35
C ALA A 131 -3.93 -15.24 -10.73
N TYR A 132 -4.57 -15.28 -11.88
CA TYR A 132 -5.28 -16.46 -12.38
C TYR A 132 -4.34 -17.66 -12.55
N THR A 133 -3.18 -17.44 -13.15
CA THR A 133 -2.20 -18.51 -13.40
C THR A 133 -1.64 -19.08 -12.09
N LEU A 134 -1.21 -18.21 -11.17
CA LEU A 134 -0.59 -18.62 -9.92
C LEU A 134 -1.57 -19.20 -8.91
N SER A 135 -2.84 -18.82 -8.98
CA SER A 135 -3.91 -19.40 -8.15
C SER A 135 -4.57 -20.64 -8.74
N GLY A 136 -4.17 -21.07 -9.94
CA GLY A 136 -4.86 -22.16 -10.66
C GLY A 136 -6.31 -21.82 -11.04
N GLY A 137 -6.61 -20.52 -11.24
CA GLY A 137 -7.93 -20.00 -11.57
C GLY A 137 -8.77 -19.55 -10.37
N ASP A 138 -8.28 -19.73 -9.15
CA ASP A 138 -8.96 -19.28 -7.92
C ASP A 138 -8.59 -17.83 -7.57
N LEU A 139 -9.19 -16.88 -8.28
CA LEU A 139 -8.99 -15.46 -8.02
C LEU A 139 -9.44 -15.03 -6.62
N ALA A 140 -10.48 -15.65 -6.06
CA ALA A 140 -10.94 -15.35 -4.70
C ALA A 140 -9.89 -15.78 -3.66
N GLY A 141 -9.30 -16.95 -3.84
CA GLY A 141 -8.18 -17.43 -3.04
C GLY A 141 -6.96 -16.50 -3.16
N TRP A 142 -6.66 -15.99 -4.35
CA TRP A 142 -5.59 -15.01 -4.56
C TRP A 142 -5.84 -13.72 -3.76
N VAL A 143 -7.04 -13.16 -3.83
CA VAL A 143 -7.42 -11.97 -3.05
C VAL A 143 -7.31 -12.24 -1.54
N SER A 144 -7.73 -13.41 -1.09
CA SER A 144 -7.58 -13.81 0.31
C SER A 144 -6.10 -13.84 0.75
N GLN A 145 -5.20 -14.32 -0.12
CA GLN A 145 -3.76 -14.29 0.12
C GLN A 145 -3.21 -12.85 0.16
N MET A 146 -3.68 -11.96 -0.73
CA MET A 146 -3.31 -10.55 -0.70
C MET A 146 -3.73 -9.86 0.61
N ASN A 147 -4.86 -10.24 1.19
CA ASN A 147 -5.36 -9.68 2.43
C ASN A 147 -4.61 -10.19 3.68
N THR A 148 -3.89 -11.30 3.61
CA THR A 148 -3.14 -11.87 4.74
C THR A 148 -2.02 -10.94 5.22
N PRO A 149 -1.07 -10.46 4.39
CA PRO A 149 -0.05 -9.50 4.82
C PRO A 149 -0.65 -8.14 5.22
N VAL A 150 -1.75 -7.74 4.60
CA VAL A 150 -2.47 -6.49 4.90
C VAL A 150 -3.04 -6.48 6.32
N SER A 151 -3.45 -7.64 6.85
CA SER A 151 -3.98 -7.72 8.22
C SER A 151 -2.94 -7.38 9.29
N TYR A 152 -1.65 -7.59 9.03
CA TYR A 152 -0.55 -7.22 9.94
C TYR A 152 -0.23 -5.72 9.91
N THR A 153 -0.60 -5.02 8.83
CA THR A 153 -0.32 -3.59 8.65
C THR A 153 -1.53 -2.70 8.89
N HIS A 154 -2.66 -3.26 9.37
CA HIS A 154 -3.95 -2.57 9.51
C HIS A 154 -4.52 -1.99 8.21
N LEU A 155 -3.96 -2.36 7.06
CA LEU A 155 -4.51 -2.08 5.75
C LEU A 155 -5.46 -3.23 5.38
N ARG A 156 -6.59 -2.93 4.78
CA ARG A 156 -7.47 -3.95 4.19
C ARG A 156 -7.51 -3.72 2.69
N ALA A 157 -7.04 -4.68 1.91
CA ALA A 157 -7.30 -4.71 0.48
C ALA A 157 -8.76 -5.14 0.30
N HIS A 158 -9.68 -4.18 0.37
CA HIS A 158 -11.08 -4.46 0.09
C HIS A 158 -11.31 -4.54 -1.42
N GLU A 159 -11.77 -5.71 -1.87
CA GLU A 159 -12.68 -5.93 -3.02
C GLU A 159 -12.18 -5.53 -4.42
N THR A 160 -10.92 -5.64 -4.72
CA THR A 160 -10.38 -4.99 -5.91
C THR A 160 -10.07 -5.91 -7.08
N CYS A 161 -10.24 -7.21 -6.97
CA CYS A 161 -10.28 -8.07 -8.15
C CYS A 161 -11.66 -8.12 -8.82
N ALA A 162 -12.72 -7.63 -8.15
CA ALA A 162 -14.06 -7.55 -8.73
C ALA A 162 -14.33 -6.20 -9.41
N ASP A 163 -13.52 -5.17 -9.13
CA ASP A 163 -13.64 -3.82 -9.69
C ASP A 163 -12.52 -3.48 -10.71
N LEU A 164 -11.76 -4.48 -11.15
CA LEU A 164 -10.79 -4.36 -12.25
C LEU A 164 -11.48 -4.53 -13.60
#